data_4743114478d3e55ba1c435a8eb5eb4ed
#
_entry.id   4743114478d3e55ba1c435a8eb5eb4ed
#
_cell.length_a   1.000
_cell.length_b   1.000
_cell.length_c   1.000
_cell.angle_alpha   90.00
_cell.angle_beta   90.00
_cell.angle_gamma   90.00
#
_symmetry.space_group_name_H-M   'P 1'
#
loop_
_entity.id
_entity.type
_entity.pdbx_description
1 polymer ?
#
loop_
_entity_poly.entity_id
_entity_poly.type
_entity_poly.pdbx_seq_one_letter_code
_entity_poly.pdbx_strand_id
1 'polypeptide(L)'
;MRLNSTFAFMKTTNFKNTKISYTDQGKGTAVVLLHGFLENQSMWKAFIPELVKKHRIITIDLLGHGETECLGYVHTMEDQADMVHHVLHELKIRKAVLIGHSMGGYVALAFAELYPDNVKGIVLQNSTSRADSDERKANRDRAIIAVKQNYSAFIRMSIANLFSEDNRERLADIIEEVKLEALKTPLQGIVAALEGMKIRKDREVILHFAP
;
A
#
# COMPACT_ATOMS: atom_id res chain seq x y z
N MET A 1 22.81 -23.41 -12.38
CA MET A 1 21.40 -23.09 -12.63
C MET A 1 21.27 -21.56 -12.64
N ARG A 2 21.12 -20.94 -13.82
CA ARG A 2 21.04 -19.47 -13.92
C ARG A 2 19.69 -19.02 -13.37
N LEU A 3 19.68 -18.35 -12.25
CA LEU A 3 18.54 -17.60 -11.76
C LEU A 3 18.29 -16.46 -12.75
N ASN A 4 17.39 -16.64 -13.71
CA ASN A 4 16.83 -15.54 -14.47
C ASN A 4 15.99 -14.71 -13.49
N SER A 5 16.62 -13.76 -12.81
CA SER A 5 15.91 -12.70 -12.13
C SER A 5 15.34 -11.78 -13.21
N THR A 6 14.16 -12.10 -13.70
CA THR A 6 13.39 -11.17 -14.52
C THR A 6 12.94 -10.05 -13.59
N PHE A 7 13.76 -9.03 -13.45
CA PHE A 7 13.32 -7.78 -12.80
C PHE A 7 12.13 -7.29 -13.61
N ALA A 8 10.97 -7.17 -12.96
CA ALA A 8 9.85 -6.52 -13.59
C ALA A 8 10.24 -5.08 -13.92
N PHE A 9 10.05 -4.70 -15.17
CA PHE A 9 10.19 -3.29 -15.53
C PHE A 9 9.07 -2.51 -14.86
N MET A 10 9.46 -1.46 -14.15
CA MET A 10 8.53 -0.50 -13.62
C MET A 10 7.78 0.18 -14.77
N LYS A 11 6.48 0.20 -14.70
CA LYS A 11 5.58 0.84 -15.67
C LYS A 11 4.92 2.04 -15.02
N THR A 12 4.48 2.98 -15.83
CA THR A 12 3.75 4.16 -15.37
C THR A 12 2.48 4.38 -16.17
N THR A 13 1.48 4.97 -15.52
CA THR A 13 0.28 5.52 -16.14
C THR A 13 -0.06 6.86 -15.48
N ASN A 14 -1.01 7.60 -16.04
CA ASN A 14 -1.47 8.86 -15.47
C ASN A 14 -2.90 8.74 -14.97
N PHE A 15 -3.11 9.09 -13.71
CA PHE A 15 -4.41 9.17 -13.06
C PHE A 15 -4.64 10.58 -12.53
N LYS A 16 -5.67 11.28 -13.01
CA LYS A 16 -5.98 12.67 -12.64
C LYS A 16 -4.74 13.60 -12.70
N ASN A 17 -3.95 13.50 -13.79
CA ASN A 17 -2.66 14.19 -14.00
C ASN A 17 -1.54 13.85 -13.00
N THR A 18 -1.64 12.72 -12.32
CA THR A 18 -0.65 12.22 -11.35
C THR A 18 -0.02 10.96 -11.92
N LYS A 19 1.32 10.89 -11.93
CA LYS A 19 2.07 9.70 -12.35
C LYS A 19 1.89 8.58 -11.35
N ILE A 20 1.44 7.44 -11.81
CA ILE A 20 1.28 6.20 -11.02
C ILE A 20 2.30 5.17 -11.47
N SER A 21 3.01 4.58 -10.53
CA SER A 21 4.01 3.53 -10.76
C SER A 21 3.48 2.17 -10.35
N TYR A 22 3.71 1.16 -11.20
CA TYR A 22 3.30 -0.21 -10.95
C TYR A 22 4.18 -1.22 -11.68
N THR A 23 4.11 -2.49 -11.28
CA THR A 23 4.63 -3.61 -12.07
C THR A 23 3.52 -4.56 -12.48
N ASP A 24 3.76 -5.36 -13.51
CA ASP A 24 2.82 -6.34 -14.05
C ASP A 24 3.60 -7.53 -14.60
N GLN A 25 3.48 -8.68 -13.95
CA GLN A 25 4.29 -9.87 -14.22
C GLN A 25 3.43 -11.15 -14.11
N GLY A 26 3.87 -12.19 -14.82
CA GLY A 26 3.20 -13.49 -14.80
C GLY A 26 1.95 -13.51 -15.66
N LYS A 27 1.16 -14.59 -15.51
CA LYS A 27 -0.08 -14.86 -16.27
C LYS A 27 -1.09 -15.56 -15.36
N GLY A 28 -2.35 -15.57 -15.78
CA GLY A 28 -3.43 -16.23 -15.04
C GLY A 28 -4.28 -15.27 -14.23
N THR A 29 -4.80 -15.72 -13.08
CA THR A 29 -5.63 -14.86 -12.21
C THR A 29 -4.81 -13.68 -11.73
N ALA A 30 -5.35 -12.46 -11.90
CA ALA A 30 -4.71 -11.25 -11.43
C ALA A 30 -4.77 -11.15 -9.90
N VAL A 31 -3.63 -10.84 -9.29
CA VAL A 31 -3.46 -10.56 -7.87
C VAL A 31 -2.80 -9.19 -7.74
N VAL A 32 -3.45 -8.28 -7.07
CA VAL A 32 -2.97 -6.92 -6.79
C VAL A 32 -2.40 -6.88 -5.39
N LEU A 33 -1.16 -6.43 -5.26
CA LEU A 33 -0.45 -6.31 -3.99
C LEU A 33 -0.33 -4.82 -3.61
N LEU A 34 -0.95 -4.44 -2.49
CA LEU A 34 -1.02 -3.06 -1.99
C LEU A 34 -0.24 -2.96 -0.68
N HIS A 35 0.75 -2.09 -0.65
CA HIS A 35 1.66 -1.89 0.48
C HIS A 35 1.05 -1.05 1.61
N GLY A 36 1.74 -1.00 2.75
CA GLY A 36 1.35 -0.22 3.91
C GLY A 36 1.90 1.22 3.90
N PHE A 37 1.61 1.94 4.97
CA PHE A 37 2.11 3.29 5.20
C PHE A 37 3.64 3.29 5.39
N LEU A 38 4.35 4.23 4.79
CA LEU A 38 5.83 4.34 4.74
C LEU A 38 6.52 3.17 4.00
N GLU A 39 5.77 2.36 3.29
CA GLU A 39 6.27 1.29 2.45
C GLU A 39 6.11 1.64 0.96
N ASN A 40 6.51 0.75 0.08
CA ASN A 40 6.27 0.81 -1.36
C ASN A 40 6.19 -0.61 -1.94
N GLN A 41 6.02 -0.73 -3.25
CA GLN A 41 5.87 -2.02 -3.91
C GLN A 41 7.06 -2.98 -3.67
N SER A 42 8.24 -2.49 -3.29
CA SER A 42 9.43 -3.33 -3.07
C SER A 42 9.27 -4.29 -1.87
N MET A 43 8.36 -4.00 -0.92
CA MET A 43 8.08 -4.89 0.20
C MET A 43 7.63 -6.29 -0.25
N TRP A 44 7.04 -6.39 -1.44
CA TRP A 44 6.53 -7.64 -1.99
C TRP A 44 7.59 -8.47 -2.71
N LYS A 45 8.82 -7.96 -2.88
CA LYS A 45 9.90 -8.55 -3.68
C LYS A 45 10.17 -10.02 -3.34
N ALA A 46 10.14 -10.37 -2.06
CA ALA A 46 10.39 -11.74 -1.62
C ALA A 46 9.27 -12.73 -1.99
N PHE A 47 8.03 -12.25 -2.16
CA PHE A 47 6.85 -13.09 -2.44
C PHE A 47 6.62 -13.29 -3.95
N ILE A 48 7.01 -12.32 -4.77
CA ILE A 48 6.74 -12.30 -6.21
C ILE A 48 7.23 -13.57 -6.92
N PRO A 49 8.45 -14.10 -6.70
CA PRO A 49 8.96 -15.26 -7.42
C PRO A 49 8.09 -16.51 -7.30
N GLU A 50 7.42 -16.69 -6.16
CA GLU A 50 6.51 -17.82 -5.95
C GLU A 50 5.12 -17.54 -6.54
N LEU A 51 4.62 -16.32 -6.38
CA LEU A 51 3.29 -15.94 -6.83
C LEU A 51 3.16 -15.93 -8.35
N VAL A 52 4.18 -15.45 -9.08
CA VAL A 52 4.17 -15.36 -10.55
C VAL A 52 4.15 -16.72 -11.25
N LYS A 53 4.47 -17.80 -10.55
CA LYS A 53 4.39 -19.17 -11.10
C LYS A 53 2.96 -19.56 -11.47
N LYS A 54 1.96 -18.98 -10.81
CA LYS A 54 0.55 -19.34 -10.97
C LYS A 54 -0.38 -18.16 -11.23
N HIS A 55 0.09 -16.93 -11.00
CA HIS A 55 -0.74 -15.74 -11.02
C HIS A 55 -0.11 -14.60 -11.84
N ARG A 56 -0.94 -13.70 -12.35
CA ARG A 56 -0.51 -12.40 -12.85
C ARG A 56 -0.45 -11.44 -11.68
N ILE A 57 0.75 -10.97 -11.33
CA ILE A 57 1.01 -10.14 -10.16
C ILE A 57 1.14 -8.69 -10.57
N ILE A 58 0.33 -7.84 -9.98
CA ILE A 58 0.36 -6.40 -10.12
C ILE A 58 0.77 -5.82 -8.76
N THR A 59 1.89 -5.11 -8.68
CA THR A 59 2.26 -4.30 -7.52
C THR A 59 2.10 -2.84 -7.86
N ILE A 60 1.56 -2.03 -6.95
CA ILE A 60 1.28 -0.62 -7.20
C ILE A 60 1.87 0.18 -6.04
N ASP A 61 2.62 1.25 -6.35
CA ASP A 61 2.95 2.27 -5.37
C ASP A 61 1.72 3.14 -5.14
N LEU A 62 1.26 3.19 -3.89
CA LEU A 62 0.11 4.00 -3.50
C LEU A 62 0.45 5.49 -3.56
N LEU A 63 -0.56 6.36 -3.70
CA LEU A 63 -0.39 7.81 -3.84
C LEU A 63 0.59 8.37 -2.79
N GLY A 64 1.59 9.11 -3.26
CA GLY A 64 2.63 9.73 -2.43
C GLY A 64 3.65 8.78 -1.84
N HIS A 65 3.74 7.53 -2.33
CA HIS A 65 4.72 6.54 -1.91
C HIS A 65 5.47 5.96 -3.12
N GLY A 66 6.70 5.47 -2.89
CA GLY A 66 7.54 4.93 -3.94
C GLY A 66 7.74 5.93 -5.07
N GLU A 67 7.48 5.50 -6.30
CA GLU A 67 7.59 6.30 -7.51
C GLU A 67 6.25 6.92 -7.98
N THR A 68 5.18 6.76 -7.17
CA THR A 68 3.87 7.37 -7.41
C THR A 68 3.80 8.75 -6.76
N GLU A 69 3.37 9.74 -7.54
CA GLU A 69 3.25 11.13 -7.11
C GLU A 69 2.07 11.34 -6.14
N CYS A 70 2.03 12.53 -5.50
CA CYS A 70 0.92 12.95 -4.65
C CYS A 70 -0.22 13.51 -5.50
N LEU A 71 -1.45 13.11 -5.21
CA LEU A 71 -2.67 13.66 -5.85
C LEU A 71 -3.20 14.92 -5.15
N GLY A 72 -2.62 15.33 -4.04
CA GLY A 72 -3.08 16.48 -3.26
C GLY A 72 -2.60 16.41 -1.81
N TYR A 73 -3.39 16.98 -0.90
CA TYR A 73 -3.04 17.08 0.52
C TYR A 73 -3.73 16.03 1.40
N VAL A 74 -4.69 15.29 0.86
CA VAL A 74 -5.39 14.19 1.51
C VAL A 74 -5.51 13.06 0.50
N HIS A 75 -4.95 11.89 0.80
CA HIS A 75 -5.10 10.69 0.00
C HIS A 75 -6.15 9.79 0.67
N THR A 76 -7.42 10.01 0.31
CA THR A 76 -8.51 9.17 0.83
C THR A 76 -8.35 7.73 0.39
N MET A 77 -8.91 6.79 1.13
CA MET A 77 -8.88 5.38 0.72
C MET A 77 -9.68 5.16 -0.56
N GLU A 78 -10.66 6.00 -0.80
CA GLU A 78 -11.46 6.06 -2.02
C GLU A 78 -10.63 6.52 -3.23
N ASP A 79 -9.86 7.61 -3.12
CA ASP A 79 -8.95 8.07 -4.20
C ASP A 79 -7.88 7.01 -4.52
N GLN A 80 -7.35 6.34 -3.49
CA GLN A 80 -6.42 5.23 -3.65
C GLN A 80 -7.09 4.07 -4.41
N ALA A 81 -8.34 3.73 -4.05
CA ALA A 81 -9.11 2.68 -4.71
C ALA A 81 -9.42 3.03 -6.18
N ASP A 82 -9.81 4.28 -6.45
CA ASP A 82 -10.03 4.80 -7.81
C ASP A 82 -8.74 4.68 -8.65
N MET A 83 -7.60 5.01 -8.07
CA MET A 83 -6.29 4.89 -8.73
C MET A 83 -5.96 3.41 -9.02
N VAL A 84 -6.21 2.50 -8.09
CA VAL A 84 -6.04 1.04 -8.31
C VAL A 84 -6.97 0.56 -9.43
N HIS A 85 -8.23 1.00 -9.43
CA HIS A 85 -9.19 0.66 -10.49
C HIS A 85 -8.72 1.17 -11.86
N HIS A 86 -8.19 2.40 -11.93
CA HIS A 86 -7.61 2.96 -13.15
C HIS A 86 -6.47 2.07 -13.70
N VAL A 87 -5.53 1.65 -12.85
CA VAL A 87 -4.43 0.76 -13.27
C VAL A 87 -4.98 -0.57 -13.81
N LEU A 88 -5.96 -1.17 -13.14
CA LEU A 88 -6.58 -2.41 -13.60
C LEU A 88 -7.32 -2.25 -14.93
N HIS A 89 -7.99 -1.12 -15.13
CA HIS A 89 -8.67 -0.78 -16.38
C HIS A 89 -7.67 -0.66 -17.54
N GLU A 90 -6.57 0.06 -17.37
CA GLU A 90 -5.48 0.18 -18.34
C GLU A 90 -4.88 -1.20 -18.71
N LEU A 91 -4.75 -2.08 -17.74
CA LEU A 91 -4.26 -3.45 -17.92
C LEU A 91 -5.32 -4.42 -18.47
N LYS A 92 -6.56 -3.94 -18.71
CA LYS A 92 -7.72 -4.74 -19.16
C LYS A 92 -8.02 -5.92 -18.22
N ILE A 93 -7.85 -5.69 -16.91
CA ILE A 93 -8.14 -6.66 -15.86
C ILE A 93 -9.54 -6.38 -15.32
N ARG A 94 -10.46 -7.29 -15.58
CA ARG A 94 -11.85 -7.14 -15.13
C ARG A 94 -12.04 -7.50 -13.66
N LYS A 95 -11.40 -8.57 -13.19
CA LYS A 95 -11.49 -9.04 -11.79
C LYS A 95 -10.12 -9.41 -11.25
N ALA A 96 -9.87 -9.05 -9.99
CA ALA A 96 -8.61 -9.37 -9.31
C ALA A 96 -8.83 -9.80 -7.86
N VAL A 97 -7.88 -10.56 -7.32
CA VAL A 97 -7.71 -10.73 -5.87
C VAL A 97 -6.88 -9.54 -5.38
N LEU A 98 -7.32 -8.87 -4.32
CA LEU A 98 -6.56 -7.78 -3.69
C LEU A 98 -5.94 -8.30 -2.39
N ILE A 99 -4.64 -8.12 -2.25
CA ILE A 99 -3.89 -8.40 -1.01
C ILE A 99 -3.36 -7.06 -0.51
N GLY A 100 -3.89 -6.61 0.63
CA GLY A 100 -3.50 -5.32 1.21
C GLY A 100 -2.84 -5.48 2.56
N HIS A 101 -1.63 -4.95 2.70
CA HIS A 101 -0.94 -4.84 3.98
C HIS A 101 -1.26 -3.52 4.66
N SER A 102 -1.69 -3.55 5.95
CA SER A 102 -1.94 -2.35 6.75
C SER A 102 -2.82 -1.32 6.01
N MET A 103 -2.31 -0.14 5.64
CA MET A 103 -3.01 0.87 4.84
C MET A 103 -3.52 0.31 3.50
N GLY A 104 -2.75 -0.55 2.83
CA GLY A 104 -3.19 -1.23 1.60
C GLY A 104 -4.44 -2.09 1.78
N GLY A 105 -4.67 -2.62 2.99
CA GLY A 105 -5.92 -3.31 3.33
C GLY A 105 -7.11 -2.36 3.42
N TYR A 106 -6.93 -1.13 3.91
CA TYR A 106 -7.98 -0.10 3.88
C TYR A 106 -8.36 0.26 2.45
N VAL A 107 -7.36 0.35 1.57
CA VAL A 107 -7.57 0.60 0.13
C VAL A 107 -8.30 -0.57 -0.53
N ALA A 108 -7.93 -1.81 -0.22
CA ALA A 108 -8.59 -3.00 -0.76
C ALA A 108 -10.08 -3.05 -0.36
N LEU A 109 -10.42 -2.66 0.87
CA LEU A 109 -11.80 -2.57 1.32
C LEU A 109 -12.56 -1.43 0.67
N ALA A 110 -11.93 -0.25 0.47
CA ALA A 110 -12.54 0.84 -0.28
C ALA A 110 -12.78 0.44 -1.75
N PHE A 111 -11.84 -0.28 -2.35
CA PHE A 111 -12.01 -0.84 -3.68
C PHE A 111 -13.21 -1.80 -3.77
N ALA A 112 -13.37 -2.67 -2.79
CA ALA A 112 -14.49 -3.62 -2.76
C ALA A 112 -15.85 -2.92 -2.57
N GLU A 113 -15.90 -1.82 -1.81
CA GLU A 113 -17.10 -0.99 -1.69
C GLU A 113 -17.47 -0.32 -3.01
N LEU A 114 -16.48 0.29 -3.70
CA LEU A 114 -16.71 1.07 -4.90
C LEU A 114 -16.85 0.21 -6.17
N TYR A 115 -16.16 -0.91 -6.23
CA TYR A 115 -16.04 -1.77 -7.41
C TYR A 115 -16.27 -3.25 -7.10
N PRO A 116 -17.41 -3.64 -6.52
CA PRO A 116 -17.66 -5.01 -6.07
C PRO A 116 -17.55 -6.04 -7.22
N ASP A 117 -17.97 -5.68 -8.42
CA ASP A 117 -17.90 -6.55 -9.61
C ASP A 117 -16.47 -6.81 -10.09
N ASN A 118 -15.49 -6.03 -9.63
CA ASN A 118 -14.08 -6.17 -9.98
C ASN A 118 -13.30 -7.00 -8.95
N VAL A 119 -13.93 -7.41 -7.86
CA VAL A 119 -13.30 -8.21 -6.80
C VAL A 119 -13.50 -9.69 -7.07
N LYS A 120 -12.41 -10.47 -6.92
CA LYS A 120 -12.40 -11.94 -6.93
C LYS A 120 -12.11 -12.51 -5.54
N GLY A 121 -11.54 -11.72 -4.66
CA GLY A 121 -11.20 -12.07 -3.29
C GLY A 121 -10.40 -10.96 -2.64
N ILE A 122 -10.37 -10.93 -1.30
CA ILE A 122 -9.63 -9.95 -0.50
C ILE A 122 -8.81 -10.69 0.54
N VAL A 123 -7.57 -10.26 0.72
CA VAL A 123 -6.71 -10.67 1.84
C VAL A 123 -6.28 -9.42 2.61
N LEU A 124 -6.61 -9.38 3.89
CA LEU A 124 -6.19 -8.33 4.81
C LEU A 124 -5.00 -8.82 5.62
N GLN A 125 -3.81 -8.34 5.30
CA GLN A 125 -2.59 -8.67 6.03
C GLN A 125 -2.28 -7.59 7.05
N ASN A 126 -2.31 -7.91 8.35
CA ASN A 126 -2.05 -6.95 9.43
C ASN A 126 -2.86 -5.65 9.26
N SER A 127 -4.16 -5.78 8.92
CA SER A 127 -5.06 -4.68 8.62
C SER A 127 -6.40 -4.84 9.38
N THR A 128 -7.28 -3.87 9.24
CA THR A 128 -8.61 -3.87 9.86
C THR A 128 -9.64 -3.24 8.93
N SER A 129 -10.90 -3.66 9.06
CA SER A 129 -12.04 -3.06 8.37
C SER A 129 -12.59 -1.82 9.06
N ARG A 130 -12.26 -1.61 10.34
CA ARG A 130 -12.83 -0.55 11.17
C ARG A 130 -12.26 0.82 10.88
N ALA A 131 -13.09 1.85 11.05
CA ALA A 131 -12.64 3.24 11.09
C ALA A 131 -11.65 3.47 12.25
N ASP A 132 -10.90 4.57 12.20
CA ASP A 132 -10.11 5.01 13.35
C ASP A 132 -11.02 5.47 14.49
N SER A 133 -10.75 4.98 15.70
CA SER A 133 -11.31 5.54 16.93
C SER A 133 -10.83 6.98 17.12
N ASP A 134 -11.50 7.74 18.00
CA ASP A 134 -11.09 9.13 18.28
C ASP A 134 -9.67 9.21 18.82
N GLU A 135 -9.24 8.24 19.62
CA GLU A 135 -7.86 8.12 20.08
C GLU A 135 -6.87 7.91 18.90
N ARG A 136 -7.22 7.04 17.95
CA ARG A 136 -6.39 6.80 16.76
C ARG A 136 -6.33 8.03 15.87
N LYS A 137 -7.44 8.75 15.69
CA LYS A 137 -7.46 10.04 14.96
C LYS A 137 -6.53 11.06 15.61
N ALA A 138 -6.61 11.22 16.95
CA ALA A 138 -5.71 12.09 17.70
C ALA A 138 -4.23 11.65 17.57
N ASN A 139 -3.96 10.35 17.52
CA ASN A 139 -2.61 9.83 17.25
C ASN A 139 -2.12 10.19 15.85
N ARG A 140 -2.99 10.20 14.83
CA ARG A 140 -2.63 10.66 13.48
C ARG A 140 -2.31 12.14 13.46
N ASP A 141 -3.08 12.97 14.17
CA ASP A 141 -2.80 14.41 14.27
C ASP A 141 -1.45 14.65 14.94
N ARG A 142 -1.12 13.93 16.02
CA ARG A 142 0.21 13.96 16.65
C ARG A 142 1.32 13.52 15.70
N ALA A 143 1.08 12.47 14.91
CA ALA A 143 2.02 11.98 13.91
C ALA A 143 2.30 13.02 12.82
N ILE A 144 1.26 13.73 12.34
CA ILE A 144 1.39 14.82 11.36
C ILE A 144 2.25 15.97 11.93
N ILE A 145 2.04 16.33 13.18
CA ILE A 145 2.88 17.35 13.86
C ILE A 145 4.32 16.86 13.99
N ALA A 146 4.51 15.64 14.47
CA ALA A 146 5.83 15.05 14.71
C ALA A 146 6.65 14.94 13.41
N VAL A 147 6.06 14.47 12.31
CA VAL A 147 6.78 14.34 11.04
C VAL A 147 7.17 15.68 10.45
N LYS A 148 6.35 16.72 10.64
CA LYS A 148 6.68 18.10 10.22
C LYS A 148 7.81 18.72 11.05
N GLN A 149 7.92 18.34 12.32
CA GLN A 149 8.97 18.83 13.22
C GLN A 149 10.31 18.11 13.01
N ASN A 150 10.28 16.79 12.87
CA ASN A 150 11.48 15.97 12.66
C ASN A 150 11.15 14.74 11.79
N TYR A 151 11.22 14.95 10.49
CA TYR A 151 10.93 13.96 9.46
C TYR A 151 11.71 12.65 9.66
N SER A 152 13.04 12.74 9.79
CA SER A 152 13.89 11.55 9.87
C SER A 152 13.68 10.75 11.16
N ALA A 153 13.58 11.43 12.30
CA ALA A 153 13.34 10.78 13.59
C ALA A 153 11.98 10.08 13.62
N PHE A 154 10.94 10.75 13.09
CA PHE A 154 9.60 10.16 13.00
C PHE A 154 9.59 8.86 12.20
N ILE A 155 10.17 8.86 11.00
CA ILE A 155 10.21 7.67 10.14
C ILE A 155 11.00 6.55 10.80
N ARG A 156 12.22 6.84 11.30
CA ARG A 156 13.07 5.82 11.94
C ARG A 156 12.38 5.17 13.14
N MET A 157 11.71 5.95 13.96
CA MET A 157 10.94 5.45 15.10
C MET A 157 9.72 4.63 14.63
N SER A 158 8.97 5.13 13.65
CA SER A 158 7.79 4.45 13.12
C SER A 158 8.13 3.07 12.57
N ILE A 159 9.20 2.96 11.78
CA ILE A 159 9.64 1.68 11.23
C ILE A 159 10.14 0.74 12.35
N ALA A 160 10.94 1.21 13.29
CA ALA A 160 11.44 0.38 14.38
C ALA A 160 10.30 -0.25 15.21
N ASN A 161 9.20 0.48 15.38
CA ASN A 161 8.03 0.03 16.13
C ASN A 161 7.16 -1.02 15.40
N LEU A 162 7.41 -1.29 14.12
CA LEU A 162 6.77 -2.40 13.40
C LEU A 162 7.37 -3.77 13.77
N PHE A 163 8.54 -3.80 14.37
CA PHE A 163 9.24 -5.01 14.76
C PHE A 163 9.14 -5.23 16.27
N SER A 164 8.85 -6.48 16.67
CA SER A 164 8.86 -6.82 18.09
C SER A 164 10.25 -6.61 18.70
N GLU A 165 10.32 -6.18 19.95
CA GLU A 165 11.58 -5.86 20.65
C GLU A 165 12.55 -7.04 20.60
N ASP A 166 12.07 -8.26 20.84
CA ASP A 166 12.87 -9.49 20.83
C ASP A 166 13.55 -9.80 19.48
N ASN A 167 13.01 -9.25 18.39
CA ASN A 167 13.54 -9.49 17.05
C ASN A 167 14.41 -8.34 16.51
N ARG A 168 14.45 -7.18 17.19
CA ARG A 168 15.13 -5.99 16.65
C ARG A 168 16.63 -6.19 16.47
N GLU A 169 17.28 -6.86 17.40
CA GLU A 169 18.72 -7.16 17.28
C GLU A 169 18.99 -8.11 16.11
N ARG A 170 18.27 -9.23 16.04
CA ARG A 170 18.41 -10.24 14.98
C ARG A 170 18.09 -9.68 13.58
N LEU A 171 17.20 -8.71 13.47
CA LEU A 171 16.72 -8.12 12.21
C LEU A 171 17.30 -6.72 11.97
N ALA A 172 18.37 -6.31 12.68
CA ALA A 172 18.90 -4.94 12.64
C ALA A 172 19.19 -4.46 11.20
N ASP A 173 19.84 -5.29 10.38
CA ASP A 173 20.17 -4.95 8.99
C ASP A 173 18.91 -4.75 8.13
N ILE A 174 17.90 -5.63 8.30
CA ILE A 174 16.62 -5.52 7.60
C ILE A 174 15.87 -4.26 8.04
N ILE A 175 15.88 -3.95 9.34
CA ILE A 175 15.25 -2.75 9.88
C ILE A 175 15.91 -1.48 9.30
N GLU A 176 17.23 -1.44 9.18
CA GLU A 176 17.91 -0.30 8.56
C GLU A 176 17.62 -0.19 7.07
N GLU A 177 17.56 -1.30 6.33
CA GLU A 177 17.13 -1.29 4.91
C GLU A 177 15.72 -0.70 4.77
N VAL A 178 14.76 -1.16 5.59
CA VAL A 178 13.37 -0.65 5.56
C VAL A 178 13.31 0.82 5.96
N LYS A 179 14.10 1.28 6.95
CA LYS A 179 14.18 2.70 7.32
C LYS A 179 14.71 3.56 6.17
N LEU A 180 15.76 3.10 5.49
CA LEU A 180 16.33 3.83 4.35
C LEU A 180 15.33 3.93 3.20
N GLU A 181 14.55 2.89 2.95
CA GLU A 181 13.50 2.90 1.95
C GLU A 181 12.35 3.85 2.34
N ALA A 182 11.89 3.80 3.59
CA ALA A 182 10.84 4.66 4.12
C ALA A 182 11.22 6.16 4.09
N LEU A 183 12.50 6.48 4.28
CA LEU A 183 13.03 7.86 4.19
C LEU A 183 12.94 8.48 2.79
N LYS A 184 12.66 7.68 1.75
CA LYS A 184 12.42 8.20 0.40
C LYS A 184 11.00 8.74 0.22
N THR A 185 10.05 8.39 1.11
CA THR A 185 8.66 8.84 1.03
C THR A 185 8.57 10.35 1.28
N PRO A 186 8.05 11.16 0.37
CA PRO A 186 8.02 12.62 0.54
C PRO A 186 7.11 13.03 1.70
N LEU A 187 7.47 14.11 2.40
CA LEU A 187 6.68 14.64 3.53
C LEU A 187 5.20 14.86 3.16
N GLN A 188 4.94 15.38 1.96
CA GLN A 188 3.56 15.57 1.46
C GLN A 188 2.81 14.23 1.40
N GLY A 189 3.43 13.17 0.88
CA GLY A 189 2.82 11.84 0.80
C GLY A 189 2.49 11.28 2.17
N ILE A 190 3.42 11.43 3.14
CA ILE A 190 3.22 10.99 4.53
C ILE A 190 2.02 11.71 5.16
N VAL A 191 1.97 13.04 5.07
CA VAL A 191 0.89 13.84 5.66
C VAL A 191 -0.43 13.52 4.99
N ALA A 192 -0.47 13.46 3.65
CA ALA A 192 -1.69 13.17 2.90
C ALA A 192 -2.24 11.75 3.19
N ALA A 193 -1.37 10.76 3.37
CA ALA A 193 -1.77 9.42 3.76
C ALA A 193 -2.31 9.35 5.20
N LEU A 194 -1.68 10.05 6.15
CA LEU A 194 -2.16 10.14 7.54
C LEU A 194 -3.55 10.79 7.60
N GLU A 195 -3.77 11.89 6.85
CA GLU A 195 -5.08 12.54 6.75
C GLU A 195 -6.12 11.60 6.14
N GLY A 196 -5.80 10.92 5.05
CA GLY A 196 -6.71 9.97 4.41
C GLY A 196 -7.08 8.79 5.31
N MET A 197 -6.10 8.21 6.03
CA MET A 197 -6.34 7.15 6.99
C MET A 197 -7.22 7.61 8.17
N LYS A 198 -7.03 8.85 8.64
CA LYS A 198 -7.79 9.43 9.75
C LYS A 198 -9.29 9.50 9.47
N ILE A 199 -9.66 9.84 8.23
CA ILE A 199 -11.07 10.03 7.83
C ILE A 199 -11.70 8.80 7.18
N ARG A 200 -10.97 7.66 7.12
CA ARG A 200 -11.52 6.45 6.49
C ARG A 200 -12.79 5.97 7.17
N LYS A 201 -13.71 5.47 6.37
CA LYS A 201 -14.97 4.89 6.82
C LYS A 201 -14.77 3.53 7.49
N ASP A 202 -15.71 3.14 8.33
CA ASP A 202 -15.88 1.75 8.73
C ASP A 202 -16.39 0.92 7.55
N ARG A 203 -15.76 -0.23 7.31
CA ARG A 203 -16.08 -1.14 6.21
C ARG A 203 -16.24 -2.58 6.68
N GLU A 204 -16.59 -2.76 7.97
CA GLU A 204 -16.81 -4.10 8.52
C GLU A 204 -17.92 -4.83 7.77
N VAL A 205 -18.95 -4.10 7.34
CA VAL A 205 -20.05 -4.64 6.54
C VAL A 205 -19.59 -5.26 5.21
N ILE A 206 -18.54 -4.76 4.61
CA ILE A 206 -18.02 -5.27 3.33
C ILE A 206 -17.54 -6.73 3.46
N LEU A 207 -17.04 -7.11 4.63
CA LEU A 207 -16.56 -8.48 4.89
C LEU A 207 -17.68 -9.54 4.85
N HIS A 208 -18.93 -9.13 5.00
CA HIS A 208 -20.09 -10.04 4.90
C HIS A 208 -20.50 -10.31 3.46
N PHE A 209 -20.09 -9.46 2.50
CA PHE A 209 -20.48 -9.54 1.09
C PHE A 209 -19.29 -9.75 0.15
N ALA A 210 -18.07 -9.70 0.65
CA ALA A 210 -16.88 -9.98 -0.15
C ALA A 210 -16.85 -11.46 -0.58
N PRO A 211 -16.50 -11.75 -1.84
CA PRO A 211 -16.45 -13.10 -2.38
C PRO A 211 -15.30 -13.91 -1.78
#